data_45b9739e3a873b0ca37d5252b7018b03
#
_entry.id   45b9739e3a873b0ca37d5252b7018b03
#
_cell.length_a   1.000
_cell.length_b   1.000
_cell.length_c   1.000
_cell.angle_alpha   90.00
_cell.angle_beta   90.00
_cell.angle_gamma   90.00
#
_symmetry.space_group_name_H-M   'P 1'
#
loop_
_entity.id
_entity.type
_entity.pdbx_description
1 polymer ?
#
loop_
_entity_poly.entity_id
_entity_poly.type
_entity_poly.pdbx_seq_one_letter_code
_entity_poly.pdbx_strand_id
1 'polypeptide(L)' 'MNYNPAELAALLSQPWSNGACRGYVIMAMENCGFAGDDICRIMAELHELFDFVSLEEAEAHYQKSLF' A
#
# COMPACT_ATOMS: atom_id res chain seq x y z
N MET A 1 -15.61 10.09 20.40
CA MET A 1 -14.55 9.11 20.70
C MET A 1 -13.32 9.87 21.19
N ASN A 2 -12.83 9.55 22.35
CA ASN A 2 -11.74 10.32 22.95
C ASN A 2 -10.44 9.51 22.89
N TYR A 3 -9.53 9.98 22.05
CA TYR A 3 -8.16 9.51 22.08
C TYR A 3 -7.37 10.40 23.01
N ASN A 4 -6.44 9.85 23.76
CA ASN A 4 -5.52 10.71 24.47
C ASN A 4 -4.54 11.33 23.48
N PRO A 5 -3.86 12.45 23.84
CA PRO A 5 -2.98 13.14 22.90
C PRO A 5 -1.86 12.26 22.33
N ALA A 6 -1.34 11.32 23.12
CA ALA A 6 -0.28 10.43 22.66
C ALA A 6 -0.81 9.44 21.60
N GLU A 7 -1.99 8.89 21.82
CA GLU A 7 -2.63 7.98 20.88
C GLU A 7 -2.96 8.68 19.57
N LEU A 8 -3.53 9.88 19.67
CA LEU A 8 -3.86 10.66 18.49
C LEU A 8 -2.62 11.02 17.68
N ALA A 9 -1.57 11.45 18.36
CA ALA A 9 -0.31 11.76 17.71
C ALA A 9 0.28 10.53 17.02
N ALA A 10 0.21 9.37 17.66
CA ALA A 10 0.68 8.12 17.07
C ALA A 10 -0.11 7.75 15.80
N LEU A 11 -1.43 7.91 15.84
CA LEU A 11 -2.28 7.64 14.69
C LEU A 11 -1.98 8.59 13.52
N LEU A 12 -1.81 9.88 13.82
CA LEU A 12 -1.57 10.91 12.80
C LEU A 12 -0.15 10.84 12.23
N SER A 13 0.82 10.39 13.04
CA SER A 13 2.21 10.31 12.62
C SER A 13 2.62 8.92 12.17
N GLN A 14 1.73 7.94 12.28
CA GLN A 14 2.03 6.57 11.88
C GLN A 14 2.30 6.53 10.38
N PRO A 15 3.50 6.13 9.96
CA PRO A 15 3.81 6.10 8.55
C PRO A 15 3.01 5.02 7.84
N TRP A 16 2.70 5.28 6.58
CA TRP A 16 2.17 4.28 5.68
C TRP A 16 3.18 3.13 5.58
N SER A 17 2.81 1.95 6.01
CA SER A 17 3.72 0.81 6.00
C SER A 17 3.59 0.01 4.71
N ASN A 18 4.68 -0.67 4.32
CA ASN A 18 4.64 -1.58 3.20
C ASN A 18 3.65 -2.72 3.45
N GLY A 19 3.55 -3.17 4.69
CA GLY A 19 2.57 -4.19 5.07
C GLY A 19 1.14 -3.72 4.91
N ALA A 20 0.84 -2.49 5.31
CA ALA A 20 -0.49 -1.92 5.12
C ALA A 20 -0.83 -1.78 3.63
N CYS A 21 0.13 -1.31 2.84
CA CYS A 21 -0.04 -1.20 1.40
C CYS A 21 -0.35 -2.55 0.76
N ARG A 22 0.41 -3.58 1.12
CA ARG A 22 0.16 -4.95 0.64
C ARG A 22 -1.23 -5.41 1.01
N GLY A 23 -1.66 -5.15 2.23
CA GLY A 23 -3.00 -5.50 2.71
C GLY A 23 -4.10 -4.87 1.88
N TYR A 24 -3.97 -3.57 1.59
CA TYR A 24 -4.94 -2.87 0.74
C TYR A 24 -5.01 -3.48 -0.66
N VAL A 25 -3.86 -3.78 -1.26
CA VAL A 25 -3.81 -4.36 -2.60
C VAL A 25 -4.44 -5.74 -2.61
N ILE A 26 -4.12 -6.59 -1.62
CA ILE A 26 -4.71 -7.92 -1.50
C ILE A 26 -6.23 -7.83 -1.39
N MET A 27 -6.72 -6.98 -0.51
CA MET A 27 -8.17 -6.82 -0.32
C MET A 27 -8.84 -6.33 -1.60
N ALA A 28 -8.23 -5.37 -2.29
CA ALA A 28 -8.77 -4.85 -3.53
C ALA A 28 -8.85 -5.95 -4.60
N MET A 29 -7.81 -6.74 -4.75
CA MET A 29 -7.77 -7.83 -5.71
C MET A 29 -8.78 -8.92 -5.38
N GLU A 30 -8.89 -9.27 -4.10
CA GLU A 30 -9.90 -10.23 -3.65
C GLU A 30 -11.31 -9.75 -3.95
N ASN A 31 -11.57 -8.48 -3.67
CA ASN A 31 -12.89 -7.88 -3.94
C ASN A 31 -13.21 -7.85 -5.43
N CYS A 32 -12.19 -7.74 -6.27
CA CYS A 32 -12.36 -7.78 -7.72
C CYS A 32 -12.41 -9.20 -8.30
N GLY A 33 -12.25 -10.21 -7.47
CA GLY A 33 -12.36 -11.60 -7.88
C GLY A 33 -11.12 -12.18 -8.54
N PHE A 34 -9.94 -11.61 -8.31
CA PHE A 34 -8.71 -12.17 -8.84
C PHE A 34 -8.37 -13.50 -8.16
N ALA A 35 -7.82 -14.41 -8.94
CA ALA A 35 -7.37 -15.70 -8.42
C ALA A 35 -6.14 -15.53 -7.52
N GLY A 36 -5.94 -16.48 -6.60
CA GLY A 36 -4.80 -16.45 -5.69
C GLY A 36 -3.45 -16.38 -6.39
N ASP A 37 -3.30 -17.04 -7.53
CA ASP A 37 -2.07 -17.00 -8.32
C ASP A 37 -1.76 -15.59 -8.81
N ASP A 38 -2.76 -14.86 -9.25
CA ASP A 38 -2.60 -13.47 -9.69
C ASP A 38 -2.22 -12.57 -8.54
N ILE A 39 -2.84 -12.76 -7.38
CA ILE A 39 -2.52 -12.00 -6.17
C ILE A 39 -1.06 -12.25 -5.77
N CYS A 40 -0.62 -13.49 -5.79
CA CYS A 40 0.77 -13.84 -5.48
C CYS A 40 1.76 -13.17 -6.44
N ARG A 41 1.44 -13.13 -7.73
CA ARG A 41 2.29 -12.48 -8.73
C ARG A 41 2.40 -10.98 -8.48
N ILE A 42 1.28 -10.33 -8.20
CA ILE A 42 1.27 -8.90 -7.90
C ILE A 42 2.03 -8.61 -6.60
N MET A 43 1.87 -9.45 -5.58
CA MET A 43 2.61 -9.27 -4.33
C MET A 43 4.11 -9.38 -4.53
N ALA A 44 4.56 -10.31 -5.36
CA ALA A 44 5.99 -10.46 -5.67
C ALA A 44 6.54 -9.22 -6.38
N GLU A 45 5.81 -8.68 -7.37
CA GLU A 45 6.20 -7.45 -8.04
C GLU A 45 6.21 -6.25 -7.10
N LEU A 46 5.19 -6.14 -6.27
CA LEU A 46 5.09 -5.05 -5.31
C LEU A 46 6.26 -5.06 -4.32
N HIS A 47 6.66 -6.25 -3.89
CA HIS A 47 7.82 -6.40 -3.00
C HIS A 47 9.10 -5.86 -3.64
N GLU A 48 9.33 -6.20 -4.92
CA GLU A 48 10.49 -5.68 -5.65
C GLU A 48 10.40 -4.16 -5.83
N LEU A 49 9.24 -3.64 -6.15
CA LEU A 49 9.04 -2.21 -6.33
C LEU A 49 9.33 -1.44 -5.04
N PHE A 50 8.94 -1.96 -3.88
CA PHE A 50 9.26 -1.34 -2.61
C PHE A 50 10.78 -1.25 -2.37
N ASP A 51 11.53 -2.23 -2.86
CA ASP A 51 12.98 -2.27 -2.66
C ASP A 51 13.73 -1.36 -3.64
N PHE A 52 13.21 -1.18 -4.85
CA PHE A 52 13.96 -0.53 -5.93
C PHE A 52 13.38 0.80 -6.43
N VAL A 53 12.15 1.10 -6.09
CA VAL A 53 11.49 2.34 -6.52
C VAL A 53 11.22 3.22 -5.30
N SER A 54 11.66 4.47 -5.36
CA SER A 54 11.44 5.41 -4.27
C SER A 54 9.99 5.86 -4.21
N LEU A 55 9.58 6.40 -3.07
CA LEU A 55 8.25 7.00 -2.91
C LEU A 55 8.02 8.11 -3.94
N GLU A 56 9.04 8.93 -4.19
CA GLU A 56 8.95 10.03 -5.16
C GLU A 56 8.72 9.51 -6.57
N GLU A 57 9.43 8.46 -6.96
CA GLU A 57 9.26 7.83 -8.27
C GLU A 57 7.87 7.22 -8.42
N ALA A 58 7.40 6.54 -7.39
CA ALA A 58 6.08 5.93 -7.39
C ALA A 58 4.98 6.99 -7.50
N GLU A 59 5.10 8.08 -6.77
CA GLU A 59 4.14 9.18 -6.82
C GLU A 59 4.13 9.85 -8.18
N ALA A 60 5.30 10.10 -8.75
CA ALA A 60 5.42 10.68 -10.09
C ALA A 60 4.76 9.80 -11.13
N HIS A 61 4.96 8.48 -11.01
CA HIS A 61 4.33 7.52 -11.91
C HIS A 61 2.81 7.55 -11.81
N TYR A 62 2.29 7.63 -10.59
CA TYR A 62 0.85 7.74 -10.36
C TYR A 62 0.27 8.98 -11.03
N GLN A 63 0.93 10.13 -10.85
CA GLN A 63 0.45 11.39 -11.42
C GLN A 63 0.44 11.41 -12.95
N LYS A 64 1.33 10.64 -13.57
CA LYS A 64 1.38 10.52 -15.03
C LYS A 64 0.47 9.43 -15.58
N SER A 65 -0.02 8.55 -14.72
CA SER A 65 -0.82 7.43 -15.16
C SER A 65 -2.24 7.86 -15.51
N LEU A 66 -2.93 7.02 -16.26
CA LEU A 66 -4.33 7.24 -16.63
C LEU A 66 -5.29 6.73 -15.56
N PHE A 67 -4.74 6.15 -14.50
CA PHE A 67 -5.53 5.57 -13.44
C PHE A 67 -5.61 6.50 -12.25
#